data_046b4350d94b8e1326e74e7735c9b48d
#
_entry.id   046b4350d94b8e1326e74e7735c9b48d
#
_cell.length_a   1.000
_cell.length_b   1.000
_cell.length_c   1.000
_cell.angle_alpha   90.00
_cell.angle_beta   90.00
_cell.angle_gamma   90.00
#
_symmetry.space_group_name_H-M   'P 1'
#
loop_
_entity.id
_entity.type
_entity.pdbx_description
1 polymer ?
#
loop_
_entity_poly.entity_id
_entity_poly.type
_entity_poly.pdbx_seq_one_letter_code
_entity_poly.pdbx_strand_id
1 'polypeptide(L)'
;VKALVKLKVISKKEALTIQKGLNSILNDNKKGRLKFSKKNEDIHMNVESFLNKKIGNVANKIHTGRSRNDQVATDTRLWTIKASKNLQEEIKNLMKSILNQARGNEKTIIPGFTHLQVAQPVSLAHHLIAYLEMFKRDLNYFDFCINNSDENVLGSAALAGSNYNLDISLLNKSLHFSKSKNNSMDGVSDRDFCMYFLHASSLTATHLSKLSSELILWSSNFMKLFNISSEYSTGSSIMPQKRNPDSLELVRSKTNSIRIKSIELSNIVSNLPLTYFKDFQEDKRIIFDCYDELISCIKIMEKVIKKSNFEKSIGRDLCNNYFATATDLADYLVIEKKIPFRDSYKIIADIVNYAQKKNKNLSQIKIDEYQKFQKSIDKNIYKYVDINNSLLRKKTPMSSNPKDVSRVIKKYIKFLRVR
;
A
#
# COMPACT_ATOMS: atom_id res chain seq x y z
N VAL A 1 -5.27 -35.26 8.78
CA VAL A 1 -5.28 -36.65 8.25
C VAL A 1 -3.96 -37.34 8.57
N LYS A 2 -2.77 -36.85 8.15
CA LYS A 2 -1.47 -37.53 8.39
C LYS A 2 -1.19 -37.78 9.87
N ALA A 3 -1.48 -36.85 10.75
CA ALA A 3 -1.29 -36.98 12.19
C ALA A 3 -2.21 -38.08 12.76
N LEU A 4 -3.44 -38.19 12.29
CA LEU A 4 -4.38 -39.25 12.73
C LEU A 4 -3.94 -40.66 12.31
N VAL A 5 -3.24 -40.79 11.16
CA VAL A 5 -2.61 -42.06 10.76
C VAL A 5 -1.46 -42.42 11.72
N LYS A 6 -0.62 -41.45 12.09
CA LYS A 6 0.47 -41.64 13.04
C LYS A 6 -0.03 -42.03 14.42
N LEU A 7 -1.16 -41.47 14.84
CA LEU A 7 -1.88 -41.86 16.09
C LEU A 7 -2.63 -43.19 16.01
N LYS A 8 -2.65 -43.86 14.86
CA LYS A 8 -3.42 -45.09 14.61
C LYS A 8 -4.95 -44.93 14.79
N VAL A 9 -5.46 -43.68 14.75
CA VAL A 9 -6.92 -43.40 14.82
C VAL A 9 -7.60 -43.76 13.51
N ILE A 10 -6.86 -43.58 12.38
CA ILE A 10 -7.30 -43.99 11.06
C ILE A 10 -6.20 -44.83 10.37
N SER A 11 -6.62 -45.78 9.57
CA SER A 11 -5.73 -46.56 8.72
C SER A 11 -5.25 -45.72 7.51
N LYS A 12 -4.17 -46.16 6.86
CA LYS A 12 -3.71 -45.55 5.59
C LYS A 12 -4.80 -45.56 4.50
N LYS A 13 -5.64 -46.62 4.45
CA LYS A 13 -6.75 -46.74 3.49
C LYS A 13 -7.82 -45.67 3.78
N GLU A 14 -8.22 -45.52 5.05
CA GLU A 14 -9.19 -44.50 5.47
C GLU A 14 -8.65 -43.07 5.20
N ALA A 15 -7.37 -42.85 5.44
CA ALA A 15 -6.71 -41.56 5.13
C ALA A 15 -6.81 -41.18 3.65
N LEU A 16 -6.59 -42.13 2.76
CA LEU A 16 -6.73 -41.90 1.30
C LEU A 16 -8.19 -41.61 0.93
N THR A 17 -9.15 -42.32 1.55
CA THR A 17 -10.58 -42.08 1.32
C THR A 17 -10.99 -40.68 1.79
N ILE A 18 -10.56 -40.24 2.99
CA ILE A 18 -10.80 -38.89 3.51
C ILE A 18 -10.17 -37.83 2.57
N GLN A 19 -8.93 -38.02 2.14
CA GLN A 19 -8.26 -37.06 1.23
C GLN A 19 -8.98 -36.94 -0.11
N LYS A 20 -9.41 -38.06 -0.71
CA LYS A 20 -10.22 -38.04 -1.93
C LYS A 20 -11.54 -37.31 -1.74
N GLY A 21 -12.23 -37.56 -0.60
CA GLY A 21 -13.46 -36.88 -0.26
C GLY A 21 -13.30 -35.38 -0.10
N LEU A 22 -12.26 -34.91 0.63
CA LEU A 22 -11.96 -33.49 0.81
C LEU A 22 -11.58 -32.80 -0.51
N ASN A 23 -10.78 -33.45 -1.37
CA ASN A 23 -10.44 -32.92 -2.68
C ASN A 23 -11.67 -32.81 -3.60
N SER A 24 -12.60 -33.78 -3.51
CA SER A 24 -13.88 -33.69 -4.23
C SER A 24 -14.72 -32.51 -3.75
N ILE A 25 -14.81 -32.28 -2.43
CA ILE A 25 -15.51 -31.13 -1.84
C ILE A 25 -14.87 -29.81 -2.32
N LEU A 26 -13.54 -29.70 -2.30
CA LEU A 26 -12.83 -28.52 -2.78
C LEU A 26 -13.14 -28.25 -4.27
N ASN A 27 -13.16 -29.27 -5.10
CA ASN A 27 -13.50 -29.15 -6.52
C ASN A 27 -14.96 -28.72 -6.73
N ASP A 28 -15.90 -29.30 -5.94
CA ASP A 28 -17.30 -28.92 -6.00
C ASP A 28 -17.50 -27.44 -5.56
N ASN A 29 -16.75 -27.00 -4.54
CA ASN A 29 -16.77 -25.60 -4.10
C ASN A 29 -16.28 -24.67 -5.20
N LYS A 30 -15.14 -24.99 -5.83
CA LYS A 30 -14.60 -24.18 -6.96
C LYS A 30 -15.56 -24.08 -8.14
N LYS A 31 -16.41 -25.06 -8.33
CA LYS A 31 -17.44 -25.09 -9.38
C LYS A 31 -18.78 -24.48 -8.94
N GLY A 32 -18.86 -23.90 -7.73
CA GLY A 32 -20.09 -23.31 -7.19
C GLY A 32 -21.21 -24.30 -6.91
N ARG A 33 -20.90 -25.61 -6.76
CA ARG A 33 -21.91 -26.68 -6.60
C ARG A 33 -22.32 -26.91 -5.15
N LEU A 34 -21.60 -26.36 -4.17
CA LEU A 34 -21.90 -26.56 -2.77
C LEU A 34 -22.95 -25.56 -2.28
N LYS A 35 -23.99 -26.07 -1.64
CA LYS A 35 -24.97 -25.25 -0.94
C LYS A 35 -24.75 -25.43 0.58
N PHE A 36 -24.19 -24.38 1.19
CA PHE A 36 -23.95 -24.36 2.61
C PHE A 36 -25.28 -24.23 3.39
N SER A 37 -25.46 -25.06 4.40
CA SER A 37 -26.66 -25.05 5.22
C SER A 37 -26.49 -24.13 6.43
N LYS A 38 -27.44 -23.22 6.64
CA LYS A 38 -27.51 -22.38 7.86
C LYS A 38 -27.91 -23.19 9.12
N LYS A 39 -28.32 -24.42 8.96
CA LYS A 39 -28.62 -25.34 10.12
C LYS A 39 -27.32 -25.82 10.77
N ASN A 40 -26.20 -25.83 10.05
CA ASN A 40 -24.88 -26.11 10.59
C ASN A 40 -24.28 -24.83 11.21
N GLU A 41 -23.67 -25.01 12.38
CA GLU A 41 -23.11 -23.85 13.12
C GLU A 41 -22.10 -23.02 12.32
N ASP A 42 -21.24 -23.71 11.52
CA ASP A 42 -20.17 -23.09 10.81
C ASP A 42 -19.82 -23.81 9.49
N ILE A 43 -18.79 -23.29 8.81
CA ILE A 43 -18.25 -23.86 7.56
C ILE A 43 -17.66 -25.25 7.78
N HIS A 44 -17.06 -25.50 8.94
CA HIS A 44 -16.42 -26.80 9.24
C HIS A 44 -17.45 -27.89 9.40
N MET A 45 -18.56 -27.62 10.09
CA MET A 45 -19.69 -28.56 10.17
C MET A 45 -20.30 -28.85 8.79
N ASN A 46 -20.37 -27.83 7.93
CA ASN A 46 -20.82 -28.02 6.55
C ASN A 46 -19.87 -28.96 5.79
N VAL A 47 -18.54 -28.73 5.89
CA VAL A 47 -17.51 -29.58 5.23
C VAL A 47 -17.58 -31.02 5.79
N GLU A 48 -17.69 -31.19 7.10
CA GLU A 48 -17.86 -32.52 7.75
C GLU A 48 -19.14 -33.24 7.26
N SER A 49 -20.26 -32.52 7.14
CA SER A 49 -21.51 -33.03 6.59
C SER A 49 -21.35 -33.45 5.12
N PHE A 50 -20.73 -32.66 4.28
CA PHE A 50 -20.43 -33.01 2.88
C PHE A 50 -19.50 -34.22 2.79
N LEU A 51 -18.50 -34.29 3.66
CA LEU A 51 -17.58 -35.41 3.71
C LEU A 51 -18.30 -36.69 4.10
N ASN A 52 -19.15 -36.64 5.15
CA ASN A 52 -19.96 -37.80 5.59
C ASN A 52 -20.87 -38.31 4.47
N LYS A 53 -21.54 -37.43 3.73
CA LYS A 53 -22.34 -37.80 2.56
C LYS A 53 -21.55 -38.51 1.46
N LYS A 54 -20.25 -38.18 1.30
CA LYS A 54 -19.39 -38.75 0.24
C LYS A 54 -18.72 -40.06 0.63
N ILE A 55 -18.31 -40.20 1.89
CA ILE A 55 -17.48 -41.34 2.34
C ILE A 55 -18.04 -42.10 3.56
N GLY A 56 -19.23 -41.72 4.06
CA GLY A 56 -19.88 -42.38 5.19
C GLY A 56 -19.16 -42.14 6.52
N ASN A 57 -19.35 -43.06 7.47
CA ASN A 57 -18.91 -42.94 8.86
C ASN A 57 -17.41 -42.72 9.08
N VAL A 58 -16.57 -43.03 8.10
CA VAL A 58 -15.12 -42.73 8.17
C VAL A 58 -14.89 -41.24 8.35
N ALA A 59 -15.77 -40.39 7.82
CA ALA A 59 -15.71 -38.95 7.96
C ALA A 59 -15.70 -38.49 9.43
N ASN A 60 -16.43 -39.18 10.31
CA ASN A 60 -16.57 -38.81 11.73
C ASN A 60 -15.23 -38.87 12.49
N LYS A 61 -14.26 -39.63 12.00
CA LYS A 61 -12.94 -39.75 12.63
C LYS A 61 -12.06 -38.48 12.43
N ILE A 62 -12.38 -37.58 11.46
CA ILE A 62 -11.54 -36.44 11.12
C ILE A 62 -11.46 -35.42 12.26
N HIS A 63 -12.46 -35.35 13.11
CA HIS A 63 -12.53 -34.39 14.23
C HIS A 63 -11.70 -34.80 15.45
N THR A 64 -11.18 -36.03 15.48
CA THR A 64 -10.45 -36.57 16.63
C THR A 64 -9.25 -35.69 17.01
N GLY A 65 -9.13 -35.36 18.30
CA GLY A 65 -8.00 -34.58 18.86
C GLY A 65 -8.01 -33.09 18.51
N ARG A 66 -9.13 -32.55 18.03
CA ARG A 66 -9.28 -31.12 17.71
C ARG A 66 -10.46 -30.49 18.41
N SER A 67 -10.37 -29.23 18.68
CA SER A 67 -11.50 -28.36 18.98
C SER A 67 -11.77 -27.41 17.80
N ARG A 68 -12.98 -26.88 17.74
CA ARG A 68 -13.28 -25.78 16.80
C ARG A 68 -12.42 -24.56 17.11
N ASN A 69 -12.02 -24.32 18.37
CA ASN A 69 -11.22 -23.19 18.80
C ASN A 69 -9.82 -23.18 18.16
N ASP A 70 -9.05 -24.26 18.27
CA ASP A 70 -7.70 -24.34 17.68
C ASP A 70 -7.76 -24.45 16.16
N GLN A 71 -8.80 -25.07 15.61
CA GLN A 71 -9.01 -25.17 14.17
C GLN A 71 -9.25 -23.78 13.55
N VAL A 72 -10.18 -22.99 14.09
CA VAL A 72 -10.51 -21.65 13.58
C VAL A 72 -9.31 -20.70 13.72
N ALA A 73 -8.60 -20.74 14.85
CA ALA A 73 -7.40 -19.93 15.05
C ALA A 73 -6.30 -20.30 14.04
N THR A 74 -6.12 -21.60 13.74
CA THR A 74 -5.17 -22.07 12.71
C THR A 74 -5.57 -21.58 11.32
N ASP A 75 -6.83 -21.73 10.94
CA ASP A 75 -7.32 -21.33 9.62
C ASP A 75 -7.24 -19.81 9.39
N THR A 76 -7.53 -19.03 10.44
CA THR A 76 -7.42 -17.56 10.38
C THR A 76 -5.96 -17.13 10.18
N ARG A 77 -4.99 -17.78 10.84
CA ARG A 77 -3.55 -17.52 10.63
C ARG A 77 -3.11 -17.84 9.20
N LEU A 78 -3.50 -19.02 8.69
CA LEU A 78 -3.20 -19.42 7.31
C LEU A 78 -3.81 -18.44 6.29
N TRP A 79 -5.03 -17.98 6.54
CA TRP A 79 -5.68 -16.99 5.71
C TRP A 79 -4.93 -15.65 5.75
N THR A 80 -4.56 -15.16 6.93
CA THR A 80 -3.83 -13.89 7.12
C THR A 80 -2.49 -13.91 6.39
N ILE A 81 -1.73 -15.01 6.47
CA ILE A 81 -0.49 -15.21 5.72
C ILE A 81 -0.74 -15.10 4.21
N LYS A 82 -1.76 -15.80 3.72
CA LYS A 82 -2.11 -15.81 2.30
C LYS A 82 -2.58 -14.44 1.83
N ALA A 83 -3.46 -13.80 2.59
CA ALA A 83 -3.97 -12.46 2.30
C ALA A 83 -2.83 -11.42 2.25
N SER A 84 -1.93 -11.44 3.24
CA SER A 84 -0.75 -10.57 3.28
C SER A 84 0.15 -10.75 2.06
N LYS A 85 0.46 -12.00 1.67
CA LYS A 85 1.24 -12.30 0.46
C LYS A 85 0.57 -11.78 -0.82
N ASN A 86 -0.75 -11.94 -0.94
CA ASN A 86 -1.50 -11.43 -2.09
C ASN A 86 -1.47 -9.89 -2.14
N LEU A 87 -1.65 -9.21 -1.00
CA LEU A 87 -1.56 -7.75 -0.93
C LEU A 87 -0.16 -7.26 -1.29
N GLN A 88 0.90 -7.92 -0.82
CA GLN A 88 2.28 -7.60 -1.22
C GLN A 88 2.49 -7.71 -2.74
N GLU A 89 1.92 -8.71 -3.38
CA GLU A 89 2.02 -8.85 -4.84
C GLU A 89 1.32 -7.71 -5.58
N GLU A 90 0.11 -7.34 -5.15
CA GLU A 90 -0.62 -6.22 -5.75
C GLU A 90 0.04 -4.87 -5.47
N ILE A 91 0.61 -4.67 -4.28
CA ILE A 91 1.42 -3.47 -3.98
C ILE A 91 2.65 -3.41 -4.90
N LYS A 92 3.35 -4.53 -5.13
CA LYS A 92 4.47 -4.57 -6.08
C LYS A 92 4.03 -4.25 -7.51
N ASN A 93 2.84 -4.69 -7.94
CA ASN A 93 2.28 -4.35 -9.26
C ASN A 93 2.00 -2.84 -9.37
N LEU A 94 1.40 -2.22 -8.34
CA LEU A 94 1.23 -0.76 -8.27
C LEU A 94 2.59 -0.05 -8.32
N MET A 95 3.57 -0.51 -7.54
CA MET A 95 4.92 0.05 -7.54
C MET A 95 5.58 -0.04 -8.93
N LYS A 96 5.40 -1.14 -9.66
CA LYS A 96 5.90 -1.27 -11.05
C LYS A 96 5.26 -0.24 -11.97
N SER A 97 3.96 0.01 -11.85
CA SER A 97 3.25 1.02 -12.66
C SER A 97 3.76 2.44 -12.34
N ILE A 98 3.95 2.77 -11.05
CA ILE A 98 4.55 4.05 -10.62
C ILE A 98 5.99 4.18 -11.14
N LEU A 99 6.80 3.13 -11.02
CA LEU A 99 8.18 3.12 -11.51
C LEU A 99 8.25 3.33 -13.02
N ASN A 100 7.35 2.73 -13.79
CA ASN A 100 7.27 2.91 -15.24
C ASN A 100 6.93 4.37 -15.61
N GLN A 101 6.06 5.02 -14.84
CA GLN A 101 5.79 6.46 -15.02
C GLN A 101 6.99 7.33 -14.60
N ALA A 102 7.79 6.91 -13.63
CA ALA A 102 8.99 7.64 -13.21
C ALA A 102 10.13 7.54 -14.23
N ARG A 103 10.27 6.40 -14.91
CA ARG A 103 11.31 6.19 -15.95
C ARG A 103 11.10 7.14 -17.13
N GLY A 104 12.17 7.81 -17.54
CA GLY A 104 12.12 8.80 -18.62
C GLY A 104 11.58 10.17 -18.19
N ASN A 105 11.20 10.33 -16.90
CA ASN A 105 10.74 11.60 -16.34
C ASN A 105 11.68 12.21 -15.29
N GLU A 106 12.94 11.77 -15.28
CA GLU A 106 13.98 12.26 -14.36
C GLU A 106 14.29 13.75 -14.55
N LYS A 107 14.02 14.27 -15.75
CA LYS A 107 14.21 15.69 -16.12
C LYS A 107 12.89 16.44 -16.37
N THR A 108 11.75 15.75 -16.28
CA THR A 108 10.43 16.39 -16.42
C THR A 108 10.17 17.24 -15.19
N ILE A 109 10.07 18.56 -15.37
CA ILE A 109 9.94 19.52 -14.29
C ILE A 109 8.47 19.67 -13.93
N ILE A 110 8.20 19.57 -12.64
CA ILE A 110 6.92 19.94 -12.02
C ILE A 110 7.19 20.85 -10.81
N PRO A 111 6.21 21.66 -10.38
CA PRO A 111 6.33 22.37 -9.12
C PRO A 111 6.27 21.40 -7.95
N GLY A 112 7.19 21.49 -7.01
CA GLY A 112 7.05 20.96 -5.67
C GLY A 112 6.21 21.92 -4.84
N PHE A 113 5.31 21.37 -4.03
CA PHE A 113 4.36 22.16 -3.23
C PHE A 113 4.64 22.01 -1.74
N THR A 114 4.49 23.12 -1.02
CA THR A 114 4.27 23.14 0.43
C THR A 114 3.07 24.02 0.70
N HIS A 115 2.17 23.61 1.60
CA HIS A 115 0.93 24.34 1.89
C HIS A 115 0.06 24.59 0.63
N LEU A 116 0.13 23.71 -0.35
CA LEU A 116 -0.46 23.87 -1.70
C LEU A 116 0.03 25.11 -2.48
N GLN A 117 1.12 25.73 -2.03
CA GLN A 117 1.81 26.80 -2.77
C GLN A 117 3.01 26.24 -3.50
N VAL A 118 3.27 26.77 -4.70
CA VAL A 118 4.47 26.42 -5.46
C VAL A 118 5.71 26.84 -4.66
N ALA A 119 6.60 25.89 -4.41
CA ALA A 119 7.79 26.13 -3.61
C ALA A 119 9.06 26.10 -4.46
N GLN A 120 9.45 24.93 -4.96
CA GLN A 120 10.68 24.74 -5.73
C GLN A 120 10.44 23.76 -6.89
N PRO A 121 11.22 23.83 -7.98
CA PRO A 121 11.17 22.85 -9.04
C PRO A 121 11.63 21.48 -8.53
N VAL A 122 10.88 20.43 -8.89
CA VAL A 122 11.28 19.04 -8.67
C VAL A 122 11.09 18.25 -9.96
N SER A 123 11.71 17.09 -10.10
CA SER A 123 11.38 16.21 -11.22
C SER A 123 10.14 15.36 -10.91
N LEU A 124 9.33 15.08 -11.92
CA LEU A 124 8.19 14.18 -11.80
C LEU A 124 8.63 12.80 -11.25
N ALA A 125 9.76 12.29 -11.75
CA ALA A 125 10.30 11.02 -11.25
C ALA A 125 10.64 11.07 -9.76
N HIS A 126 11.23 12.16 -9.27
CA HIS A 126 11.55 12.34 -7.85
C HIS A 126 10.28 12.28 -6.99
N HIS A 127 9.23 12.96 -7.43
CA HIS A 127 7.94 12.96 -6.76
C HIS A 127 7.32 11.55 -6.69
N LEU A 128 7.30 10.84 -7.83
CA LEU A 128 6.76 9.47 -7.90
C LEU A 128 7.56 8.48 -7.05
N ILE A 129 8.88 8.64 -6.94
CA ILE A 129 9.74 7.82 -6.07
C ILE A 129 9.33 7.95 -4.60
N ALA A 130 8.84 9.10 -4.14
CA ALA A 130 8.36 9.26 -2.77
C ALA A 130 7.23 8.26 -2.45
N TYR A 131 6.32 8.00 -3.39
CA TYR A 131 5.29 6.97 -3.25
C TYR A 131 5.87 5.55 -3.29
N LEU A 132 6.91 5.30 -4.09
CA LEU A 132 7.61 4.00 -4.06
C LEU A 132 8.22 3.72 -2.68
N GLU A 133 8.79 4.74 -2.02
CA GLU A 133 9.33 4.61 -0.65
C GLU A 133 8.20 4.34 0.38
N MET A 134 7.01 4.94 0.21
CA MET A 134 5.86 4.66 1.07
C MET A 134 5.42 3.20 0.92
N PHE A 135 5.15 2.74 -0.30
CA PHE A 135 4.70 1.38 -0.56
C PHE A 135 5.76 0.31 -0.23
N LYS A 136 7.04 0.65 -0.31
CA LYS A 136 8.11 -0.25 0.17
C LYS A 136 8.04 -0.45 1.67
N ARG A 137 7.72 0.57 2.45
CA ARG A 137 7.49 0.42 3.89
C ARG A 137 6.27 -0.45 4.18
N ASP A 138 5.21 -0.33 3.37
CA ASP A 138 4.01 -1.18 3.51
C ASP A 138 4.34 -2.67 3.29
N LEU A 139 5.19 -3.01 2.32
CA LEU A 139 5.65 -4.38 2.13
C LEU A 139 6.32 -4.94 3.39
N ASN A 140 7.15 -4.15 4.07
CA ASN A 140 7.81 -4.57 5.32
C ASN A 140 6.81 -4.83 6.45
N TYR A 141 5.72 -4.03 6.53
CA TYR A 141 4.67 -4.27 7.51
C TYR A 141 3.90 -5.57 7.23
N PHE A 142 3.64 -5.90 5.96
CA PHE A 142 3.05 -7.19 5.62
C PHE A 142 4.01 -8.36 5.86
N ASP A 143 5.34 -8.19 5.69
CA ASP A 143 6.32 -9.19 6.12
C ASP A 143 6.24 -9.43 7.64
N PHE A 144 6.11 -8.37 8.43
CA PHE A 144 5.89 -8.49 9.86
C PHE A 144 4.59 -9.26 10.19
N CYS A 145 3.49 -8.97 9.49
CA CYS A 145 2.22 -9.70 9.67
C CYS A 145 2.37 -11.20 9.35
N ILE A 146 3.05 -11.54 8.26
CA ILE A 146 3.31 -12.93 7.87
C ILE A 146 4.10 -13.63 8.95
N ASN A 147 5.20 -13.05 9.44
CA ASN A 147 6.08 -13.65 10.44
C ASN A 147 5.38 -13.87 11.79
N ASN A 148 4.46 -12.98 12.19
CA ASN A 148 3.70 -13.11 13.43
C ASN A 148 2.46 -14.00 13.29
N SER A 149 2.01 -14.26 12.08
CA SER A 149 0.96 -15.26 11.81
C SER A 149 1.52 -16.67 11.67
N ASP A 150 2.82 -16.83 11.43
CA ASP A 150 3.49 -18.11 11.13
C ASP A 150 3.77 -18.94 12.38
N GLU A 151 2.71 -19.22 13.13
CA GLU A 151 2.71 -20.02 14.35
C GLU A 151 1.55 -21.00 14.35
N ASN A 152 1.85 -22.30 14.46
CA ASN A 152 0.84 -23.34 14.60
C ASN A 152 0.23 -23.31 15.99
N VAL A 153 -1.10 -23.36 16.06
CA VAL A 153 -1.88 -23.46 17.30
C VAL A 153 -2.69 -24.76 17.36
N LEU A 154 -2.69 -25.53 16.28
CA LEU A 154 -3.42 -26.81 16.22
C LEU A 154 -2.76 -27.82 17.17
N GLY A 155 -3.54 -28.35 18.09
CA GLY A 155 -3.14 -29.15 19.22
C GLY A 155 -3.43 -28.51 20.57
N SER A 156 -3.80 -27.21 20.57
CA SER A 156 -4.32 -26.52 21.76
C SER A 156 -5.66 -27.04 22.21
N ALA A 157 -6.38 -27.77 21.34
CA ALA A 157 -7.74 -28.21 21.53
C ALA A 157 -8.66 -27.05 21.95
N ALA A 158 -9.52 -27.25 22.97
CA ALA A 158 -10.37 -26.16 23.43
C ALA A 158 -9.58 -25.01 24.08
N LEU A 159 -8.59 -25.34 24.94
CA LEU A 159 -7.73 -24.40 25.68
C LEU A 159 -6.58 -25.07 26.45
N ALA A 160 -6.71 -26.37 26.81
CA ALA A 160 -5.80 -27.04 27.74
C ALA A 160 -4.86 -28.05 27.07
N GLY A 161 -4.84 -28.09 25.73
CA GLY A 161 -4.13 -29.10 24.97
C GLY A 161 -4.97 -30.39 24.77
N SER A 162 -4.36 -31.37 24.11
CA SER A 162 -5.03 -32.63 23.72
C SER A 162 -4.45 -33.83 24.46
N ASN A 163 -5.30 -34.78 24.82
CA ASN A 163 -4.89 -36.07 25.37
C ASN A 163 -4.25 -36.99 24.30
N TYR A 164 -4.32 -36.61 23.03
CA TYR A 164 -3.69 -37.35 21.95
C TYR A 164 -2.25 -36.88 21.77
N ASN A 165 -1.30 -37.80 21.64
CA ASN A 165 0.12 -37.47 21.38
C ASN A 165 0.28 -37.01 19.91
N LEU A 166 -0.19 -35.80 19.61
CA LEU A 166 -0.11 -35.21 18.29
C LEU A 166 1.34 -34.87 17.95
N ASP A 167 1.80 -35.30 16.78
CA ASP A 167 3.08 -34.90 16.25
C ASP A 167 3.00 -33.46 15.73
N ILE A 168 3.40 -32.51 16.58
CA ILE A 168 3.37 -31.06 16.27
C ILE A 168 4.33 -30.74 15.13
N SER A 169 5.50 -31.40 15.04
CA SER A 169 6.44 -31.20 13.94
C SER A 169 5.84 -31.62 12.59
N LEU A 170 5.12 -32.74 12.56
CA LEU A 170 4.39 -33.17 11.37
C LEU A 170 3.26 -32.22 11.00
N LEU A 171 2.56 -31.65 11.99
CA LEU A 171 1.53 -30.62 11.76
C LEU A 171 2.13 -29.35 11.16
N ASN A 172 3.19 -28.83 11.76
CA ASN A 172 3.92 -27.65 11.26
C ASN A 172 4.35 -27.85 9.81
N LYS A 173 5.03 -28.96 9.52
CA LYS A 173 5.48 -29.29 8.15
C LYS A 173 4.31 -29.39 7.18
N SER A 174 3.17 -29.98 7.62
CA SER A 174 2.00 -30.20 6.74
C SER A 174 1.20 -28.93 6.48
N LEU A 175 1.24 -27.97 7.39
CA LEU A 175 0.54 -26.68 7.29
C LEU A 175 1.46 -25.52 6.91
N HIS A 176 2.76 -25.79 6.75
CA HIS A 176 3.80 -24.83 6.42
C HIS A 176 4.00 -23.72 7.48
N PHE A 177 3.80 -24.06 8.76
CA PHE A 177 4.20 -23.19 9.86
C PHE A 177 5.66 -23.41 10.24
N SER A 178 6.37 -22.32 10.55
CA SER A 178 7.79 -22.39 10.99
C SER A 178 7.94 -22.75 12.46
N LYS A 179 6.96 -22.41 13.28
CA LYS A 179 6.98 -22.58 14.74
C LYS A 179 5.58 -22.89 15.29
N SER A 180 5.52 -23.16 16.60
CA SER A 180 4.25 -23.40 17.31
C SER A 180 4.15 -22.48 18.52
N LYS A 181 2.94 -22.17 18.95
CA LYS A 181 2.68 -21.46 20.21
C LYS A 181 3.16 -22.28 21.41
N ASN A 182 3.63 -21.58 22.43
CA ASN A 182 4.11 -22.19 23.68
C ASN A 182 3.00 -22.42 24.71
N ASN A 183 1.86 -21.77 24.56
CA ASN A 183 0.73 -21.87 25.48
C ASN A 183 -0.56 -22.08 24.72
N SER A 184 -1.33 -23.10 25.11
CA SER A 184 -2.57 -23.49 24.42
C SER A 184 -3.72 -22.51 24.66
N MET A 185 -3.77 -21.83 25.80
CA MET A 185 -4.78 -20.81 26.07
C MET A 185 -4.56 -19.56 25.22
N ASP A 186 -3.30 -19.10 25.13
CA ASP A 186 -2.89 -18.03 24.24
C ASP A 186 -3.14 -18.42 22.78
N GLY A 187 -2.84 -19.67 22.41
CA GLY A 187 -3.02 -20.18 21.05
C GLY A 187 -4.45 -20.03 20.51
N VAL A 188 -5.47 -20.23 21.34
CA VAL A 188 -6.89 -20.12 20.94
C VAL A 188 -7.47 -18.71 21.11
N SER A 189 -6.86 -17.86 21.94
CA SER A 189 -7.36 -16.49 22.22
C SER A 189 -6.65 -15.40 21.41
N ASP A 190 -5.40 -15.60 21.02
CA ASP A 190 -4.60 -14.58 20.32
C ASP A 190 -5.25 -14.14 19.00
N ARG A 191 -5.42 -12.82 18.86
CA ARG A 191 -5.83 -12.11 17.63
C ARG A 191 -4.90 -10.96 17.27
N ASP A 192 -3.74 -10.86 17.91
CA ASP A 192 -2.75 -9.81 17.63
C ASP A 192 -2.33 -9.85 16.16
N PHE A 193 -2.17 -11.03 15.57
CA PHE A 193 -1.84 -11.19 14.16
C PHE A 193 -2.90 -10.62 13.21
N CYS A 194 -4.19 -10.65 13.60
CA CYS A 194 -5.27 -9.97 12.87
C CYS A 194 -5.14 -8.44 13.02
N MET A 195 -4.79 -7.96 14.22
CA MET A 195 -4.60 -6.53 14.48
C MET A 195 -3.40 -6.00 13.70
N TYR A 196 -2.28 -6.73 13.63
CA TYR A 196 -1.13 -6.37 12.79
C TYR A 196 -1.50 -6.29 11.31
N PHE A 197 -2.30 -7.23 10.81
CA PHE A 197 -2.81 -7.20 9.45
C PHE A 197 -3.67 -5.96 9.17
N LEU A 198 -4.57 -5.60 10.08
CA LEU A 198 -5.42 -4.43 9.97
C LEU A 198 -4.61 -3.13 10.07
N HIS A 199 -3.57 -3.07 10.91
CA HIS A 199 -2.65 -1.92 10.98
C HIS A 199 -1.85 -1.74 9.69
N ALA A 200 -1.28 -2.80 9.14
CA ALA A 200 -0.59 -2.76 7.86
C ALA A 200 -1.53 -2.29 6.74
N SER A 201 -2.75 -2.81 6.73
CA SER A 201 -3.79 -2.42 5.79
C SER A 201 -4.19 -0.94 5.93
N SER A 202 -4.33 -0.45 7.16
CA SER A 202 -4.63 0.95 7.48
C SER A 202 -3.52 1.90 6.99
N LEU A 203 -2.26 1.53 7.14
CA LEU A 203 -1.13 2.32 6.67
C LEU A 203 -1.11 2.39 5.14
N THR A 204 -1.27 1.25 4.46
CA THR A 204 -1.37 1.19 2.99
C THR A 204 -2.55 2.01 2.48
N ALA A 205 -3.71 1.92 3.13
CA ALA A 205 -4.87 2.74 2.81
C ALA A 205 -4.58 4.24 2.96
N THR A 206 -3.81 4.63 3.96
CA THR A 206 -3.37 6.02 4.14
C THR A 206 -2.50 6.51 2.98
N HIS A 207 -1.55 5.69 2.50
CA HIS A 207 -0.71 6.03 1.35
C HIS A 207 -1.52 6.09 0.05
N LEU A 208 -2.47 5.18 -0.15
CA LEU A 208 -3.41 5.23 -1.29
C LEU A 208 -4.28 6.49 -1.26
N SER A 209 -4.78 6.87 -0.08
CA SER A 209 -5.59 8.09 0.09
C SER A 209 -4.79 9.35 -0.26
N LYS A 210 -3.52 9.42 0.17
CA LYS A 210 -2.62 10.54 -0.19
C LYS A 210 -2.41 10.62 -1.69
N LEU A 211 -2.03 9.52 -2.33
CA LEU A 211 -1.83 9.46 -3.78
C LEU A 211 -3.11 9.83 -4.53
N SER A 212 -4.24 9.28 -4.11
CA SER A 212 -5.55 9.57 -4.71
C SER A 212 -5.90 11.06 -4.63
N SER A 213 -5.76 11.66 -3.44
CA SER A 213 -6.06 13.08 -3.21
C SER A 213 -5.17 14.00 -4.06
N GLU A 214 -3.91 13.66 -4.20
CA GLU A 214 -2.97 14.43 -5.01
C GLU A 214 -3.28 14.32 -6.50
N LEU A 215 -3.55 13.12 -7.01
CA LEU A 215 -3.94 12.92 -8.41
C LEU A 215 -5.29 13.57 -8.76
N ILE A 216 -6.25 13.60 -7.83
CA ILE A 216 -7.50 14.36 -7.99
C ILE A 216 -7.20 15.85 -8.17
N LEU A 217 -6.36 16.40 -7.28
CA LEU A 217 -5.96 17.81 -7.36
C LEU A 217 -5.22 18.10 -8.68
N TRP A 218 -4.29 17.23 -9.07
CA TRP A 218 -3.52 17.38 -10.30
C TRP A 218 -4.35 17.22 -11.58
N SER A 219 -5.46 16.48 -11.52
CA SER A 219 -6.38 16.33 -12.65
C SER A 219 -7.40 17.49 -12.76
N SER A 220 -7.43 18.40 -11.79
CA SER A 220 -8.35 19.52 -11.80
C SER A 220 -8.07 20.49 -12.96
N ASN A 221 -9.11 21.26 -13.37
CA ASN A 221 -8.97 22.29 -14.40
C ASN A 221 -8.01 23.42 -14.03
N PHE A 222 -7.64 23.54 -12.74
CA PHE A 222 -6.72 24.55 -12.24
C PHE A 222 -5.25 24.11 -12.37
N MET A 223 -4.95 22.82 -12.17
CA MET A 223 -3.57 22.31 -12.19
C MET A 223 -3.20 21.63 -13.50
N LYS A 224 -4.06 20.78 -14.03
CA LYS A 224 -3.90 20.05 -15.31
C LYS A 224 -2.57 19.28 -15.43
N LEU A 225 -1.99 18.84 -14.32
CA LEU A 225 -0.72 18.09 -14.30
C LEU A 225 -0.90 16.60 -14.56
N PHE A 226 -2.14 16.09 -14.43
CA PHE A 226 -2.46 14.68 -14.59
C PHE A 226 -3.72 14.50 -15.42
N ASN A 227 -3.61 13.73 -16.51
CA ASN A 227 -4.71 13.41 -17.40
C ASN A 227 -5.19 11.99 -17.11
N ILE A 228 -6.30 11.87 -16.35
CA ILE A 228 -6.91 10.59 -16.04
C ILE A 228 -7.50 9.95 -17.30
N SER A 229 -7.25 8.65 -17.50
CA SER A 229 -7.83 7.89 -18.62
C SER A 229 -9.35 7.88 -18.57
N SER A 230 -9.99 7.92 -19.75
CA SER A 230 -11.44 7.82 -19.89
C SER A 230 -12.03 6.51 -19.33
N GLU A 231 -11.23 5.44 -19.27
CA GLU A 231 -11.62 4.16 -18.66
C GLU A 231 -11.84 4.27 -17.15
N TYR A 232 -11.22 5.27 -16.48
CA TYR A 232 -11.22 5.45 -15.01
C TYR A 232 -11.80 6.80 -14.59
N SER A 233 -12.49 7.48 -15.48
CA SER A 233 -13.20 8.73 -15.23
C SER A 233 -14.60 8.65 -15.81
N THR A 234 -15.56 9.34 -15.21
CA THR A 234 -16.92 9.39 -15.73
C THR A 234 -17.22 10.76 -16.33
N GLY A 235 -18.08 10.75 -17.37
CA GLY A 235 -18.65 11.97 -17.93
C GLY A 235 -19.79 12.50 -17.09
N SER A 236 -20.20 13.71 -17.36
CA SER A 236 -21.45 14.28 -16.84
C SER A 236 -22.61 13.98 -17.77
N SER A 237 -23.79 13.70 -17.22
CA SER A 237 -25.03 13.52 -18.01
C SER A 237 -25.56 14.83 -18.64
N ILE A 238 -25.09 15.98 -18.14
CA ILE A 238 -25.53 17.31 -18.56
C ILE A 238 -24.41 18.11 -19.23
N MET A 239 -23.15 17.91 -18.78
CA MET A 239 -21.99 18.70 -19.22
C MET A 239 -21.05 17.83 -20.06
N PRO A 240 -21.11 17.87 -21.40
CA PRO A 240 -20.35 16.95 -22.26
C PRO A 240 -18.83 17.10 -22.14
N GLN A 241 -18.33 18.26 -21.71
CA GLN A 241 -16.91 18.55 -21.53
C GLN A 241 -16.36 18.08 -20.17
N LYS A 242 -17.24 17.70 -19.21
CA LYS A 242 -16.83 17.39 -17.84
C LYS A 242 -16.38 15.95 -17.71
N ARG A 243 -15.21 15.75 -17.09
CA ARG A 243 -14.68 14.45 -16.70
C ARG A 243 -14.40 14.45 -15.19
N ASN A 244 -14.91 13.45 -14.48
CA ASN A 244 -14.80 13.33 -13.04
C ASN A 244 -13.77 12.25 -12.69
N PRO A 245 -12.89 12.46 -11.71
CA PRO A 245 -11.91 11.46 -11.25
C PRO A 245 -12.54 10.44 -10.28
N ASP A 246 -13.71 9.88 -10.60
CA ASP A 246 -14.55 9.09 -9.69
C ASP A 246 -13.82 7.88 -9.11
N SER A 247 -13.00 7.20 -9.91
CA SER A 247 -12.22 6.06 -9.43
C SER A 247 -11.28 6.43 -8.29
N LEU A 248 -10.64 7.61 -8.39
CA LEU A 248 -9.76 8.13 -7.34
C LEU A 248 -10.55 8.59 -6.12
N GLU A 249 -11.72 9.21 -6.32
CA GLU A 249 -12.60 9.63 -5.21
C GLU A 249 -13.11 8.42 -4.43
N LEU A 250 -13.51 7.34 -5.12
CA LEU A 250 -13.93 6.09 -4.50
C LEU A 250 -12.79 5.41 -3.74
N VAL A 251 -11.57 5.38 -4.28
CA VAL A 251 -10.39 4.89 -3.55
C VAL A 251 -10.20 5.70 -2.28
N ARG A 252 -10.20 7.03 -2.35
CA ARG A 252 -10.05 7.92 -1.19
C ARG A 252 -11.15 7.69 -0.15
N SER A 253 -12.39 7.47 -0.57
CA SER A 253 -13.52 7.20 0.33
C SER A 253 -13.38 5.84 1.02
N LYS A 254 -13.11 4.75 0.28
CA LYS A 254 -12.98 3.39 0.82
C LYS A 254 -11.82 3.25 1.80
N THR A 255 -10.73 3.99 1.61
CA THR A 255 -9.61 3.99 2.56
C THR A 255 -9.99 4.45 3.97
N ASN A 256 -11.08 5.21 4.15
CA ASN A 256 -11.58 5.56 5.48
C ASN A 256 -12.19 4.35 6.18
N SER A 257 -13.01 3.54 5.48
CA SER A 257 -13.56 2.29 6.01
C SER A 257 -12.45 1.32 6.44
N ILE A 258 -11.44 1.14 5.59
CA ILE A 258 -10.30 0.25 5.88
C ILE A 258 -9.57 0.68 7.18
N ARG A 259 -9.35 1.97 7.39
CA ARG A 259 -8.63 2.48 8.57
C ARG A 259 -9.38 2.24 9.88
N ILE A 260 -10.71 2.26 9.86
CA ILE A 260 -11.54 2.06 11.05
C ILE A 260 -11.55 0.59 11.50
N LYS A 261 -11.34 -0.37 10.59
CA LYS A 261 -11.38 -1.80 10.90
C LYS A 261 -10.39 -2.22 12.00
N SER A 262 -9.24 -1.57 12.12
CA SER A 262 -8.29 -1.85 13.20
C SER A 262 -8.83 -1.46 14.58
N ILE A 263 -9.59 -0.37 14.66
CA ILE A 263 -10.25 0.09 15.89
C ILE A 263 -11.41 -0.84 16.23
N GLU A 264 -12.20 -1.25 15.22
CA GLU A 264 -13.33 -2.17 15.39
C GLU A 264 -12.88 -3.48 16.05
N LEU A 265 -11.85 -4.14 15.53
CA LEU A 265 -11.33 -5.39 16.11
C LEU A 265 -10.69 -5.16 17.50
N SER A 266 -9.93 -4.10 17.66
CA SER A 266 -9.28 -3.76 18.93
C SER A 266 -10.30 -3.62 20.08
N ASN A 267 -11.44 -2.97 19.81
CA ASN A 267 -12.52 -2.83 20.79
C ASN A 267 -13.17 -4.17 21.18
N ILE A 268 -13.29 -5.09 20.23
CA ILE A 268 -13.81 -6.43 20.52
C ILE A 268 -12.84 -7.20 21.41
N VAL A 269 -11.56 -7.25 21.00
CA VAL A 269 -10.54 -8.07 21.70
C VAL A 269 -10.23 -7.57 23.10
N SER A 270 -10.19 -6.25 23.31
CA SER A 270 -9.78 -5.62 24.59
C SER A 270 -10.70 -5.94 25.78
N ASN A 271 -11.92 -6.36 25.50
CA ASN A 271 -12.93 -6.63 26.55
C ASN A 271 -13.07 -8.14 26.86
N LEU A 272 -12.28 -9.01 26.23
CA LEU A 272 -12.42 -10.46 26.38
C LEU A 272 -11.37 -11.02 27.33
N PRO A 273 -11.78 -11.86 28.30
CA PRO A 273 -10.87 -12.69 29.06
C PRO A 273 -10.18 -13.72 28.17
N LEU A 274 -9.24 -14.48 28.76
CA LEU A 274 -8.53 -15.54 28.02
C LEU A 274 -9.49 -16.61 27.49
N THR A 275 -9.05 -17.24 26.46
CA THR A 275 -9.56 -18.34 25.63
C THR A 275 -10.54 -17.88 24.57
N TYR A 276 -11.64 -18.61 24.33
CA TYR A 276 -12.53 -18.36 23.21
C TYR A 276 -13.89 -17.84 23.66
N PHE A 277 -14.36 -16.80 22.95
CA PHE A 277 -15.71 -16.24 23.08
C PHE A 277 -16.38 -16.12 21.71
N LYS A 278 -17.72 -16.10 21.68
CA LYS A 278 -18.50 -15.92 20.42
C LYS A 278 -18.19 -14.60 19.71
N ASP A 279 -17.72 -13.59 20.43
CA ASP A 279 -17.26 -12.30 19.92
C ASP A 279 -16.20 -12.47 18.82
N PHE A 280 -15.34 -13.49 18.91
CA PHE A 280 -14.36 -13.84 17.88
C PHE A 280 -14.98 -14.32 16.56
N GLN A 281 -16.28 -14.45 16.44
CA GLN A 281 -16.91 -14.66 15.12
C GLN A 281 -16.85 -13.41 14.25
N GLU A 282 -16.79 -12.22 14.86
CA GLU A 282 -16.70 -10.95 14.15
C GLU A 282 -15.30 -10.68 13.58
N ASP A 283 -14.24 -11.27 14.12
CA ASP A 283 -12.86 -11.05 13.66
C ASP A 283 -12.69 -11.34 12.16
N LYS A 284 -13.32 -12.41 11.67
CA LYS A 284 -13.23 -12.85 10.27
C LYS A 284 -13.93 -11.89 9.32
N ARG A 285 -15.12 -11.41 9.67
CA ARG A 285 -15.83 -10.41 8.88
C ARG A 285 -14.97 -9.15 8.71
N ILE A 286 -14.39 -8.67 9.83
CA ILE A 286 -13.58 -7.45 9.84
C ILE A 286 -12.35 -7.58 8.94
N ILE A 287 -11.58 -8.69 9.07
CA ILE A 287 -10.35 -8.84 8.26
C ILE A 287 -10.64 -9.18 6.79
N PHE A 288 -11.73 -9.90 6.50
CA PHE A 288 -12.11 -10.24 5.12
C PHE A 288 -12.60 -8.99 4.37
N ASP A 289 -13.51 -8.23 4.97
CA ASP A 289 -13.99 -6.97 4.39
C ASP A 289 -12.83 -5.98 4.15
N CYS A 290 -11.90 -5.88 5.13
CA CYS A 290 -10.70 -5.06 5.00
C CYS A 290 -9.85 -5.48 3.81
N TYR A 291 -9.61 -6.78 3.66
CA TYR A 291 -8.82 -7.33 2.55
C TYR A 291 -9.48 -7.05 1.20
N ASP A 292 -10.78 -7.33 1.06
CA ASP A 292 -11.51 -7.18 -0.21
C ASP A 292 -11.58 -5.72 -0.66
N GLU A 293 -11.77 -4.79 0.28
CA GLU A 293 -11.74 -3.36 -0.02
C GLU A 293 -10.33 -2.89 -0.39
N LEU A 294 -9.31 -3.28 0.37
CA LEU A 294 -7.94 -2.83 0.16
C LEU A 294 -7.36 -3.35 -1.17
N ILE A 295 -7.52 -4.64 -1.46
CA ILE A 295 -7.01 -5.22 -2.71
C ILE A 295 -7.68 -4.59 -3.94
N SER A 296 -8.97 -4.27 -3.84
CA SER A 296 -9.71 -3.56 -4.88
C SER A 296 -9.16 -2.15 -5.10
N CYS A 297 -8.90 -1.40 -4.02
CA CYS A 297 -8.32 -0.06 -4.09
C CYS A 297 -6.91 -0.08 -4.72
N ILE A 298 -6.06 -1.04 -4.35
CA ILE A 298 -4.71 -1.18 -4.92
C ILE A 298 -4.79 -1.46 -6.43
N LYS A 299 -5.63 -2.40 -6.84
CA LYS A 299 -5.80 -2.77 -8.25
C LYS A 299 -6.35 -1.63 -9.10
N ILE A 300 -7.30 -0.87 -8.59
CA ILE A 300 -7.81 0.32 -9.31
C ILE A 300 -6.72 1.37 -9.42
N MET A 301 -6.01 1.68 -8.35
CA MET A 301 -4.91 2.65 -8.38
C MET A 301 -3.80 2.23 -9.36
N GLU A 302 -3.43 0.94 -9.40
CA GLU A 302 -2.47 0.41 -10.38
C GLU A 302 -2.92 0.71 -11.81
N LYS A 303 -4.17 0.41 -12.14
CA LYS A 303 -4.73 0.64 -13.48
C LYS A 303 -4.82 2.12 -13.83
N VAL A 304 -5.25 2.96 -12.88
CA VAL A 304 -5.29 4.41 -13.07
C VAL A 304 -3.89 4.93 -13.41
N ILE A 305 -2.87 4.61 -12.62
CA ILE A 305 -1.48 5.05 -12.87
C ILE A 305 -0.97 4.53 -14.21
N LYS A 306 -1.24 3.28 -14.54
CA LYS A 306 -0.76 2.63 -15.76
C LYS A 306 -1.36 3.21 -17.05
N LYS A 307 -2.62 3.61 -17.00
CA LYS A 307 -3.41 4.03 -18.18
C LYS A 307 -3.51 5.56 -18.35
N SER A 308 -3.15 6.32 -17.33
CA SER A 308 -3.21 7.78 -17.33
C SER A 308 -1.83 8.39 -17.63
N ASN A 309 -1.80 9.69 -17.93
CA ASN A 309 -0.58 10.38 -18.33
C ASN A 309 -0.37 11.65 -17.50
N PHE A 310 0.91 11.98 -17.26
CA PHE A 310 1.30 13.26 -16.69
C PHE A 310 1.56 14.29 -17.79
N GLU A 311 1.04 15.52 -17.62
CA GLU A 311 1.26 16.60 -18.55
C GLU A 311 2.62 17.26 -18.28
N LYS A 312 3.52 17.21 -19.29
CA LYS A 312 4.92 17.59 -19.12
C LYS A 312 5.18 19.09 -19.31
N SER A 313 4.34 19.77 -20.06
CA SER A 313 4.51 21.19 -20.42
C SER A 313 4.10 22.13 -19.29
N ILE A 314 2.93 21.88 -18.70
CA ILE A 314 2.31 22.77 -17.71
C ILE A 314 3.16 22.94 -16.44
N GLY A 315 3.84 21.89 -16.00
CA GLY A 315 4.68 21.95 -14.80
C GLY A 315 5.77 23.02 -14.87
N ARG A 316 6.37 23.21 -16.05
CA ARG A 316 7.38 24.24 -16.29
C ARG A 316 6.79 25.66 -16.21
N ASP A 317 5.62 25.86 -16.79
CA ASP A 317 4.95 27.17 -16.80
C ASP A 317 4.51 27.55 -15.37
N LEU A 318 4.00 26.60 -14.61
CA LEU A 318 3.68 26.81 -13.18
C LEU A 318 4.93 27.21 -12.39
N CYS A 319 6.07 26.55 -12.60
CA CYS A 319 7.32 26.92 -11.92
C CYS A 319 7.76 28.37 -12.26
N ASN A 320 7.67 28.78 -13.54
CA ASN A 320 8.04 30.11 -13.97
C ASN A 320 7.10 31.20 -13.42
N ASN A 321 5.79 30.96 -13.54
CA ASN A 321 4.79 31.96 -13.17
C ASN A 321 4.73 32.20 -11.64
N TYR A 322 5.14 31.21 -10.85
CA TYR A 322 5.16 31.32 -9.39
C TYR A 322 6.58 31.43 -8.80
N PHE A 323 7.56 31.89 -9.58
CA PHE A 323 8.91 32.21 -9.12
C PHE A 323 9.63 31.06 -8.38
N ALA A 324 9.44 29.82 -8.81
CA ALA A 324 9.93 28.63 -8.11
C ALA A 324 11.48 28.60 -7.94
N THR A 325 12.23 29.37 -8.73
CA THR A 325 13.70 29.51 -8.65
C THR A 325 14.17 30.67 -7.77
N ALA A 326 13.29 31.39 -7.08
CA ALA A 326 13.68 32.51 -6.23
C ALA A 326 14.69 32.10 -5.15
N THR A 327 14.56 30.92 -4.56
CA THR A 327 15.53 30.39 -3.59
C THR A 327 16.92 30.17 -4.25
N ASP A 328 16.94 29.64 -5.49
CA ASP A 328 18.20 29.45 -6.21
C ASP A 328 18.92 30.80 -6.47
N LEU A 329 18.15 31.91 -6.66
CA LEU A 329 18.73 33.24 -6.75
C LEU A 329 19.31 33.76 -5.42
N ALA A 330 18.67 33.46 -4.30
CA ALA A 330 19.21 33.76 -2.98
C ALA A 330 20.55 33.01 -2.79
N ASP A 331 20.57 31.73 -3.15
CA ASP A 331 21.80 30.92 -3.13
C ASP A 331 22.89 31.46 -4.04
N TYR A 332 22.54 32.00 -5.23
CA TYR A 332 23.50 32.70 -6.09
C TYR A 332 24.19 33.88 -5.37
N LEU A 333 23.43 34.72 -4.70
CA LEU A 333 23.99 35.86 -3.96
C LEU A 333 24.88 35.38 -2.80
N VAL A 334 24.54 34.31 -2.12
CA VAL A 334 25.36 33.74 -1.05
C VAL A 334 26.65 33.12 -1.61
N ILE A 335 26.53 32.28 -2.62
CA ILE A 335 27.64 31.44 -3.12
C ILE A 335 28.61 32.28 -3.96
N GLU A 336 28.09 33.06 -4.92
CA GLU A 336 28.89 33.79 -5.89
C GLU A 336 29.27 35.21 -5.41
N LYS A 337 28.38 35.85 -4.67
CA LYS A 337 28.56 37.24 -4.24
C LYS A 337 28.94 37.39 -2.77
N LYS A 338 28.97 36.29 -2.02
CA LYS A 338 29.35 36.27 -0.60
C LYS A 338 28.46 37.14 0.30
N ILE A 339 27.23 37.38 -0.14
CA ILE A 339 26.23 38.15 0.64
C ILE A 339 25.57 37.19 1.66
N PRO A 340 25.44 37.61 2.95
CA PRO A 340 24.76 36.79 3.95
C PRO A 340 23.35 36.38 3.50
N PHE A 341 22.91 35.18 3.86
CA PHE A 341 21.63 34.64 3.39
C PHE A 341 20.44 35.55 3.70
N ARG A 342 20.38 36.13 4.90
CA ARG A 342 19.26 37.00 5.28
C ARG A 342 19.16 38.27 4.42
N ASP A 343 20.31 38.83 4.01
CA ASP A 343 20.33 39.98 3.13
C ASP A 343 20.03 39.57 1.69
N SER A 344 20.56 38.44 1.25
CA SER A 344 20.23 37.83 -0.05
C SER A 344 18.72 37.60 -0.16
N TYR A 345 18.08 37.05 0.88
CA TYR A 345 16.64 36.85 0.93
C TYR A 345 15.86 38.16 0.71
N LYS A 346 16.21 39.23 1.42
CA LYS A 346 15.55 40.53 1.29
C LYS A 346 15.68 41.08 -0.15
N ILE A 347 16.90 41.04 -0.73
CA ILE A 347 17.16 41.48 -2.08
C ILE A 347 16.29 40.71 -3.08
N ILE A 348 16.21 39.35 -2.94
CA ILE A 348 15.41 38.54 -3.84
C ILE A 348 13.91 38.75 -3.63
N ALA A 349 13.44 38.97 -2.39
CA ALA A 349 12.06 39.34 -2.12
C ALA A 349 11.67 40.64 -2.87
N ASP A 350 12.51 41.64 -2.84
CA ASP A 350 12.29 42.91 -3.57
C ASP A 350 12.26 42.69 -5.08
N ILE A 351 13.14 41.85 -5.59
CA ILE A 351 13.18 41.49 -7.04
C ILE A 351 11.90 40.74 -7.43
N VAL A 352 11.42 39.80 -6.62
CA VAL A 352 10.15 39.07 -6.86
C VAL A 352 8.98 40.06 -6.87
N ASN A 353 8.90 40.96 -5.89
CA ASN A 353 7.86 41.98 -5.82
C ASN A 353 7.88 42.89 -7.06
N TYR A 354 9.08 43.26 -7.53
CA TYR A 354 9.25 44.04 -8.76
C TYR A 354 8.75 43.27 -9.98
N ALA A 355 9.15 42.00 -10.11
CA ALA A 355 8.74 41.12 -11.18
C ALA A 355 7.22 40.99 -11.26
N GLN A 356 6.55 40.77 -10.12
CA GLN A 356 5.08 40.69 -10.00
C GLN A 356 4.40 41.96 -10.48
N LYS A 357 4.87 43.13 -9.99
CA LYS A 357 4.34 44.45 -10.42
C LYS A 357 4.50 44.72 -11.93
N LYS A 358 5.52 44.14 -12.56
CA LYS A 358 5.80 44.28 -14.00
C LYS A 358 5.19 43.14 -14.84
N ASN A 359 4.44 42.20 -14.25
CA ASN A 359 3.95 40.98 -14.93
C ASN A 359 5.06 40.23 -15.70
N LYS A 360 6.25 40.14 -15.12
CA LYS A 360 7.41 39.42 -15.66
C LYS A 360 7.72 38.19 -14.80
N ASN A 361 8.17 37.11 -15.40
CA ASN A 361 8.85 36.07 -14.65
C ASN A 361 10.36 36.46 -14.48
N LEU A 362 11.09 35.72 -13.63
CA LEU A 362 12.47 36.03 -13.29
C LEU A 362 13.41 36.02 -14.53
N SER A 363 13.14 35.16 -15.51
CA SER A 363 13.97 35.08 -16.72
C SER A 363 13.79 36.28 -17.68
N GLN A 364 12.72 37.03 -17.53
CA GLN A 364 12.40 38.20 -18.36
C GLN A 364 12.93 39.53 -17.80
N ILE A 365 13.49 39.48 -16.57
CA ILE A 365 14.13 40.67 -15.97
C ILE A 365 15.49 40.86 -16.62
N LYS A 366 15.76 42.07 -17.11
CA LYS A 366 17.06 42.43 -17.71
C LYS A 366 18.13 42.63 -16.64
N ILE A 367 19.39 42.50 -17.03
CA ILE A 367 20.50 42.62 -16.08
C ILE A 367 20.59 44.00 -15.40
N ASP A 368 20.31 45.06 -16.12
CA ASP A 368 20.24 46.42 -15.59
C ASP A 368 19.10 46.59 -14.56
N GLU A 369 17.99 45.87 -14.75
CA GLU A 369 16.90 45.85 -13.78
C GLU A 369 17.32 45.09 -12.49
N TYR A 370 18.01 43.97 -12.62
CA TYR A 370 18.56 43.23 -11.45
C TYR A 370 19.58 44.06 -10.67
N GLN A 371 20.44 44.80 -11.38
CA GLN A 371 21.50 45.63 -10.79
C GLN A 371 20.97 46.83 -10.00
N LYS A 372 19.70 47.22 -10.19
CA LYS A 372 19.04 48.25 -9.35
C LYS A 372 18.87 47.79 -7.88
N PHE A 373 18.75 46.48 -7.68
CA PHE A 373 18.61 45.90 -6.35
C PHE A 373 19.95 45.53 -5.72
N GLN A 374 20.89 45.07 -6.54
CA GLN A 374 22.24 44.73 -6.09
C GLN A 374 23.24 44.87 -7.24
N LYS A 375 24.13 45.87 -7.15
CA LYS A 375 25.10 46.22 -8.21
C LYS A 375 26.05 45.07 -8.58
N SER A 376 26.35 44.16 -7.66
CA SER A 376 27.26 43.03 -7.89
C SER A 376 26.66 41.91 -8.73
N ILE A 377 25.37 41.98 -9.05
CA ILE A 377 24.69 40.95 -9.88
C ILE A 377 25.26 41.05 -11.32
N ASP A 378 25.62 39.89 -11.87
CA ASP A 378 26.10 39.76 -13.25
C ASP A 378 25.28 38.73 -14.05
N LYS A 379 25.65 38.52 -15.32
CA LYS A 379 24.94 37.62 -16.24
C LYS A 379 24.85 36.16 -15.75
N ASN A 380 25.67 35.75 -14.76
CA ASN A 380 25.58 34.40 -14.21
C ASN A 380 24.24 34.15 -13.49
N ILE A 381 23.53 35.21 -13.05
CA ILE A 381 22.21 35.08 -12.43
C ILE A 381 21.24 34.27 -13.32
N TYR A 382 21.32 34.41 -14.64
CA TYR A 382 20.44 33.68 -15.56
C TYR A 382 20.64 32.16 -15.51
N LYS A 383 21.82 31.69 -15.13
CA LYS A 383 22.04 30.24 -14.88
C LYS A 383 21.25 29.76 -13.68
N TYR A 384 20.98 30.63 -12.70
CA TYR A 384 20.24 30.33 -11.49
C TYR A 384 18.73 30.51 -11.65
N VAL A 385 18.31 31.37 -12.57
CA VAL A 385 16.89 31.50 -12.96
C VAL A 385 16.41 30.31 -13.77
N ASP A 386 17.30 29.69 -14.56
CA ASP A 386 16.93 28.56 -15.41
C ASP A 386 16.47 27.33 -14.55
N ILE A 387 15.23 26.96 -14.74
CA ILE A 387 14.56 25.86 -14.01
C ILE A 387 15.29 24.52 -14.22
N ASN A 388 15.82 24.25 -15.43
CA ASN A 388 16.57 23.01 -15.69
C ASN A 388 17.82 22.94 -14.83
N ASN A 389 18.51 24.07 -14.71
CA ASN A 389 19.72 24.19 -13.89
C ASN A 389 19.39 24.06 -12.38
N SER A 390 18.18 24.44 -11.95
CA SER A 390 17.75 24.25 -10.56
C SER A 390 17.85 22.80 -10.11
N LEU A 391 17.36 21.84 -10.90
CA LEU A 391 17.49 20.42 -10.60
C LEU A 391 18.96 19.95 -10.57
N LEU A 392 19.76 20.40 -11.54
CA LEU A 392 21.16 19.99 -11.69
C LEU A 392 22.06 20.49 -10.56
N ARG A 393 21.70 21.62 -9.93
CA ARG A 393 22.45 22.22 -8.83
C ARG A 393 22.26 21.57 -7.48
N LYS A 394 21.22 20.75 -7.29
CA LYS A 394 21.01 20.06 -6.03
C LYS A 394 22.15 19.06 -5.78
N LYS A 395 22.80 19.15 -4.62
CA LYS A 395 24.02 18.39 -4.29
C LYS A 395 23.81 17.30 -3.25
N THR A 396 22.69 17.34 -2.51
CA THR A 396 22.39 16.34 -1.49
C THR A 396 21.98 15.02 -2.12
N PRO A 397 22.43 13.86 -1.61
CA PRO A 397 22.22 12.54 -2.25
C PRO A 397 20.77 12.10 -2.41
N MET A 398 19.84 12.74 -1.69
CA MET A 398 18.39 12.45 -1.71
C MET A 398 17.60 13.49 -2.50
N SER A 399 18.28 14.30 -3.31
CA SER A 399 17.68 15.42 -4.00
C SER A 399 16.97 15.05 -5.29
N SER A 400 16.27 16.03 -5.87
CA SER A 400 15.66 15.92 -7.20
C SER A 400 16.68 16.00 -8.36
N ASN A 401 17.99 15.94 -8.08
CA ASN A 401 19.01 15.90 -9.12
C ASN A 401 18.81 14.65 -9.99
N PRO A 402 18.73 14.79 -11.33
CA PRO A 402 18.48 13.65 -12.22
C PRO A 402 19.45 12.46 -12.05
N LYS A 403 20.71 12.70 -11.65
CA LYS A 403 21.70 11.64 -11.37
C LYS A 403 21.26 10.80 -10.16
N ASP A 404 20.83 11.46 -9.07
CA ASP A 404 20.39 10.78 -7.85
C ASP A 404 19.06 10.05 -8.09
N VAL A 405 18.13 10.69 -8.78
CA VAL A 405 16.85 10.10 -9.17
C VAL A 405 17.07 8.85 -10.02
N SER A 406 17.92 8.92 -11.06
CA SER A 406 18.25 7.75 -11.91
C SER A 406 18.90 6.62 -11.11
N ARG A 407 19.75 6.94 -10.13
CA ARG A 407 20.34 5.94 -9.23
C ARG A 407 19.27 5.20 -8.41
N VAL A 408 18.28 5.94 -7.89
CA VAL A 408 17.17 5.35 -7.11
C VAL A 408 16.26 4.52 -8.01
N ILE A 409 15.93 4.99 -9.23
CA ILE A 409 15.18 4.21 -10.22
C ILE A 409 15.86 2.86 -10.49
N LYS A 410 17.18 2.85 -10.72
CA LYS A 410 17.94 1.59 -10.91
C LYS A 410 17.82 0.63 -9.72
N LYS A 411 17.81 1.15 -8.48
CA LYS A 411 17.58 0.32 -7.27
C LYS A 411 16.19 -0.31 -7.28
N TYR A 412 15.14 0.45 -7.67
CA TYR A 412 13.77 -0.08 -7.74
C TYR A 412 13.57 -1.05 -8.89
N ILE A 413 14.20 -0.85 -10.04
CA ILE A 413 14.21 -1.83 -11.15
C ILE A 413 14.73 -3.19 -10.63
N LYS A 414 15.87 -3.19 -9.92
CA LYS A 414 16.43 -4.40 -9.32
C LYS A 414 15.50 -5.00 -8.26
N PHE A 415 14.97 -4.18 -7.36
CA PHE A 415 14.09 -4.62 -6.26
C PHE A 415 12.80 -5.25 -6.79
N LEU A 416 12.16 -4.64 -7.77
CA LEU A 416 10.90 -5.11 -8.35
C LEU A 416 11.10 -6.13 -9.51
N ARG A 417 12.34 -6.44 -9.86
CA ARG A 417 12.71 -7.34 -10.97
C ARG A 417 12.04 -6.94 -12.28
N VAL A 418 11.98 -5.64 -12.57
CA VAL A 418 11.48 -5.10 -13.84
C VAL A 418 12.60 -5.16 -14.88
N ARG A 419 12.26 -5.55 -16.13
CA ARG A 419 13.19 -5.53 -17.27
C ARG A 419 13.32 -4.17 -17.92
#